data_0a33730272a2f19a2047ab43a3b4441f
#
_entry.id   0a33730272a2f19a2047ab43a3b4441f
#
_cell.length_a   1.000
_cell.length_b   1.000
_cell.length_c   1.000
_cell.angle_alpha   90.00
_cell.angle_beta   90.00
_cell.angle_gamma   90.00
#
_symmetry.space_group_name_H-M   'P 1'
#
loop_
_entity.id
_entity.type
_entity.pdbx_description
1 polymer ?
#
loop_
_entity_poly.entity_id
_entity_poly.type
_entity_poly.pdbx_seq_one_letter_code
_entity_poly.pdbx_strand_id
1 'polypeptide(L)'
;MVHNGGMKFANKTVRQSVSLPVKIAAQVRTLAKNRRLSSNRMLVELIENGIEAEKRKQQEFFELAERFRNATDPKEAERLGDELGRMVFGS
;
A
#
# COMPACT_ATOMS: atom_id res chain seq x y z
N MET A 1 -31.34 -4.32 8.49
CA MET A 1 -30.77 -3.90 8.68
C MET A 1 -30.03 -3.83 8.71
N VAL A 2 -29.88 -3.84 8.51
CA VAL A 2 -29.14 -3.57 8.62
C VAL A 2 -28.55 -3.52 8.65
N HIS A 3 -28.37 -3.50 8.43
CA HIS A 3 -27.66 -3.24 8.54
C HIS A 3 -27.07 -3.27 8.66
N ASN A 4 -27.25 -3.49 8.30
CA ASN A 4 -26.45 -3.35 8.58
C ASN A 4 -25.56 -3.73 8.82
N GLY A 5 -25.37 -4.20 8.32
CA GLY A 5 -24.43 -4.88 9.17
C GLY A 5 -22.97 -4.58 8.89
N GLY A 6 -22.50 -4.73 7.65
CA GLY A 6 -21.11 -4.46 7.31
C GLY A 6 -20.67 -3.05 7.65
N MET A 7 -21.60 -2.16 7.62
CA MET A 7 -21.33 -0.76 7.91
C MET A 7 -20.84 -0.54 9.33
N LYS A 8 -21.34 -1.35 10.24
CA LYS A 8 -20.94 -1.20 11.63
C LYS A 8 -19.48 -1.53 11.85
N PHE A 9 -18.97 -2.51 11.13
CA PHE A 9 -17.57 -2.86 11.25
C PHE A 9 -16.66 -1.75 10.76
N ALA A 10 -17.08 -1.06 9.73
CA ALA A 10 -16.29 0.02 9.17
C ALA A 10 -16.09 1.16 10.15
N ASN A 11 -17.02 1.30 11.09
CA ASN A 11 -16.97 2.40 12.05
C ASN A 11 -16.26 2.05 13.34
N LYS A 12 -15.89 0.80 13.51
CA LYS A 12 -15.20 0.40 14.73
C LYS A 12 -13.72 0.76 14.65
N THR A 13 -13.19 1.16 15.78
CA THR A 13 -11.78 1.46 15.86
C THR A 13 -11.11 0.56 16.88
N VAL A 14 -9.84 0.29 16.64
CA VAL A 14 -9.02 -0.50 17.55
C VAL A 14 -7.87 0.37 18.01
N ARG A 15 -7.60 0.38 19.30
CA ARG A 15 -6.47 1.12 19.82
C ARG A 15 -5.21 0.34 19.59
N GLN A 16 -4.25 1.01 18.99
CA GLN A 16 -2.93 0.43 18.77
C GLN A 16 -1.89 1.47 19.08
N SER A 17 -0.86 1.06 19.80
CA SER A 17 0.27 1.93 20.09
C SER A 17 1.35 1.68 19.05
N VAL A 18 1.84 2.77 18.47
CA VAL A 18 2.89 2.71 17.46
C VAL A 18 3.98 3.67 17.86
N SER A 19 5.22 3.18 17.89
CA SER A 19 6.38 4.04 18.10
C SER A 19 6.89 4.50 16.74
N LEU A 20 6.99 5.81 16.57
CA LEU A 20 7.47 6.38 15.33
C LEU A 20 8.86 6.98 15.52
N PRO A 21 9.77 6.77 14.59
CA PRO A 21 11.03 7.51 14.61
C PRO A 21 10.74 9.01 14.58
N VAL A 22 11.60 9.77 15.23
CA VAL A 22 11.41 11.21 15.34
C VAL A 22 11.21 11.87 13.97
N LYS A 23 12.00 11.43 13.01
CA LYS A 23 11.95 11.98 11.66
C LYS A 23 10.58 11.74 11.01
N ILE A 24 10.04 10.54 11.17
CA ILE A 24 8.73 10.20 10.62
C ILE A 24 7.65 11.00 11.32
N ALA A 25 7.73 11.10 12.64
CA ALA A 25 6.75 11.87 13.40
C ALA A 25 6.72 13.33 12.96
N ALA A 26 7.90 13.90 12.70
CA ALA A 26 7.98 15.29 12.24
C ALA A 26 7.33 15.46 10.86
N GLN A 27 7.57 14.50 9.98
CA GLN A 27 6.98 14.54 8.64
C GLN A 27 5.45 14.44 8.70
N VAL A 28 4.94 13.57 9.57
CA VAL A 28 3.49 13.44 9.74
C VAL A 28 2.89 14.75 10.23
N ARG A 29 3.54 15.40 11.21
CA ARG A 29 3.05 16.68 11.72
C ARG A 29 3.02 17.75 10.63
N THR A 30 4.06 17.80 9.82
CA THR A 30 4.13 18.78 8.74
C THR A 30 3.01 18.55 7.72
N LEU A 31 2.81 17.30 7.33
CA LEU A 31 1.74 16.97 6.39
C LEU A 31 0.38 17.28 6.97
N ALA A 32 0.18 16.96 8.25
CA ALA A 32 -1.09 17.22 8.92
C ALA A 32 -1.39 18.71 8.91
N LYS A 33 -0.39 19.51 9.21
CA LYS A 33 -0.54 20.96 9.25
C LYS A 33 -0.92 21.50 7.87
N ASN A 34 -0.25 21.01 6.83
CA ASN A 34 -0.52 21.45 5.47
C ASN A 34 -1.94 21.06 5.02
N ARG A 35 -2.44 19.96 5.51
CA ARG A 35 -3.76 19.45 5.17
C ARG A 35 -4.83 19.89 6.17
N ARG A 36 -4.45 20.62 7.19
CA ARG A 36 -5.34 21.06 8.26
C ARG A 36 -6.04 19.90 8.95
N LEU A 37 -5.25 18.86 9.20
CA LEU A 37 -5.72 17.67 9.89
C LEU A 37 -4.96 17.50 11.20
N SER A 38 -5.53 16.72 12.12
CA SER A 38 -4.74 16.33 13.29
C SER A 38 -3.66 15.34 12.84
N SER A 39 -2.61 15.23 13.64
CA SER A 39 -1.55 14.26 13.34
C SER A 39 -2.09 12.84 13.29
N ASN A 40 -3.01 12.53 14.19
CA ASN A 40 -3.60 11.20 14.22
C ASN A 40 -4.38 10.91 12.94
N ARG A 41 -5.17 11.88 12.50
CA ARG A 41 -5.95 11.72 11.27
C ARG A 41 -5.01 11.58 10.06
N MET A 42 -3.94 12.37 10.02
CA MET A 42 -2.99 12.29 8.93
C MET A 42 -2.34 10.91 8.90
N LEU A 43 -1.99 10.39 10.09
CA LEU A 43 -1.38 9.08 10.17
C LEU A 43 -2.31 7.99 9.63
N VAL A 44 -3.59 8.07 9.98
CA VAL A 44 -4.57 7.11 9.48
C VAL A 44 -4.66 7.17 7.96
N GLU A 45 -4.71 8.37 7.39
CA GLU A 45 -4.77 8.51 5.93
C GLU A 45 -3.53 7.96 5.24
N LEU A 46 -2.37 8.20 5.84
CA LEU A 46 -1.13 7.68 5.28
C LEU A 46 -1.12 6.15 5.29
N ILE A 47 -1.62 5.57 6.37
CA ILE A 47 -1.71 4.11 6.46
C ILE A 47 -2.67 3.57 5.42
N GLU A 48 -3.84 4.20 5.27
CA GLU A 48 -4.81 3.79 4.26
C GLU A 48 -4.22 3.84 2.86
N ASN A 49 -3.53 4.94 2.56
CA ASN A 49 -2.90 5.09 1.26
C ASN A 49 -1.79 4.07 1.04
N GLY A 50 -1.05 3.77 2.11
CA GLY A 50 0.01 2.77 2.03
C GLY A 50 -0.52 1.38 1.78
N ILE A 51 -1.65 1.05 2.40
CA ILE A 51 -2.28 -0.25 2.17
C ILE A 51 -2.74 -0.37 0.72
N GLU A 52 -3.35 0.69 0.18
CA GLU A 52 -3.79 0.67 -1.21
C GLU A 52 -2.61 0.55 -2.17
N ALA A 53 -1.53 1.25 -1.87
CA ALA A 53 -0.34 1.18 -2.71
C ALA A 53 0.26 -0.22 -2.69
N GLU A 54 0.26 -0.85 -1.52
CA GLU A 54 0.80 -2.19 -1.38
C GLU A 54 -0.05 -3.20 -2.13
N LYS A 55 -1.37 -3.05 -2.06
CA LYS A 55 -2.27 -3.94 -2.80
C LYS A 55 -2.06 -3.84 -4.30
N ARG A 56 -1.92 -2.61 -4.81
CA ARG A 56 -1.67 -2.41 -6.24
C ARG A 56 -0.36 -3.02 -6.67
N LYS A 57 0.65 -2.88 -5.83
CA LYS A 57 1.96 -3.43 -6.10
C LYS A 57 1.91 -4.95 -6.22
N GLN A 58 1.21 -5.60 -5.29
CA GLN A 58 1.05 -7.04 -5.32
C GLN A 58 0.29 -7.49 -6.56
N GLN A 59 -0.77 -6.78 -6.90
CA GLN A 59 -1.54 -7.10 -8.09
C GLN A 59 -0.70 -6.99 -9.35
N GLU A 60 0.07 -5.93 -9.46
CA GLU A 60 0.96 -5.74 -10.61
C GLU A 60 1.99 -6.86 -10.70
N PHE A 61 2.51 -7.27 -9.55
CA PHE A 61 3.46 -8.36 -9.52
C PHE A 61 2.83 -9.66 -10.02
N PHE A 62 1.63 -9.98 -9.53
CA PHE A 62 0.95 -11.20 -9.93
C PHE A 62 0.60 -11.19 -11.42
N GLU A 63 0.18 -10.04 -11.92
CA GLU A 63 -0.14 -9.92 -13.35
C GLU A 63 1.11 -10.12 -14.21
N LEU A 64 2.20 -9.54 -13.77
CA LEU A 64 3.45 -9.66 -14.49
C LEU A 64 3.97 -11.09 -14.46
N ALA A 65 3.86 -11.74 -13.29
CA ALA A 65 4.27 -13.14 -13.15
C ALA A 65 3.44 -14.06 -14.05
N GLU A 66 2.14 -13.76 -14.16
CA GLU A 66 1.25 -14.55 -15.01
C GLU A 66 1.66 -14.40 -16.47
N ARG A 67 1.97 -13.18 -16.88
CA ARG A 67 2.41 -12.93 -18.25
C ARG A 67 3.74 -13.64 -18.54
N PHE A 68 4.64 -13.62 -17.56
CA PHE A 68 5.93 -14.28 -17.71
C PHE A 68 5.73 -15.79 -17.87
N ARG A 69 4.86 -16.36 -17.05
CA ARG A 69 4.61 -17.80 -17.11
C ARG A 69 4.00 -18.22 -18.43
N ASN A 70 3.18 -17.35 -19.02
CA ASN A 70 2.50 -17.66 -20.26
C ASN A 70 3.25 -17.21 -21.50
N ALA A 71 4.42 -16.59 -21.33
CA ALA A 71 5.18 -16.10 -22.47
C ALA A 71 5.76 -17.27 -23.26
N THR A 72 5.58 -17.24 -24.58
CA THR A 72 6.13 -18.27 -25.45
C THR A 72 7.35 -17.79 -26.23
N ASP A 73 7.49 -16.46 -26.35
CA ASP A 73 8.60 -15.85 -27.05
C ASP A 73 9.77 -15.68 -26.07
N PRO A 74 10.96 -16.24 -26.36
CA PRO A 74 12.10 -16.12 -25.45
C PRO A 74 12.48 -14.67 -25.11
N LYS A 75 12.36 -13.76 -26.07
CA LYS A 75 12.68 -12.36 -25.81
C LYS A 75 11.68 -11.74 -24.86
N GLU A 76 10.40 -12.06 -25.05
CA GLU A 76 9.35 -11.58 -24.17
C GLU A 76 9.53 -12.12 -22.76
N ALA A 77 9.85 -13.40 -22.65
CA ALA A 77 10.08 -14.03 -21.35
C ALA A 77 11.26 -13.38 -20.64
N GLU A 78 12.32 -13.07 -21.37
CA GLU A 78 13.49 -12.44 -20.79
C GLU A 78 13.18 -11.05 -20.27
N ARG A 79 12.43 -10.27 -21.05
CA ARG A 79 12.05 -8.93 -20.65
C ARG A 79 11.17 -8.95 -19.41
N LEU A 80 10.20 -9.86 -19.40
CA LEU A 80 9.28 -9.99 -18.26
C LEU A 80 10.01 -10.48 -17.02
N GLY A 81 10.96 -11.39 -17.20
CA GLY A 81 11.79 -11.86 -16.09
C GLY A 81 12.61 -10.74 -15.48
N ASP A 82 13.14 -9.86 -16.31
CA ASP A 82 13.90 -8.70 -15.82
C ASP A 82 13.03 -7.77 -15.01
N GLU A 83 11.80 -7.52 -15.49
CA GLU A 83 10.88 -6.68 -14.76
C GLU A 83 10.49 -7.28 -13.41
N LEU A 84 10.23 -8.58 -13.39
CA LEU A 84 9.94 -9.27 -12.14
C LEU A 84 11.09 -9.16 -11.16
N GLY A 85 12.31 -9.33 -11.67
CA GLY A 85 13.50 -9.23 -10.84
C GLY A 85 13.60 -7.86 -10.20
N ARG A 86 13.34 -6.81 -10.97
CA ARG A 86 13.38 -5.46 -10.43
C ARG A 86 12.33 -5.25 -9.35
N MET A 87 11.13 -5.81 -9.53
CA MET A 87 10.09 -5.67 -8.52
C MET A 87 10.44 -6.39 -7.22
N VAL A 88 11.08 -7.54 -7.33
CA VAL A 88 11.45 -8.33 -6.15
C VAL A 88 12.67 -7.73 -5.45
N PHE A 89 13.67 -7.32 -6.21
CA PHE A 89 14.93 -6.86 -5.63
C PHE A 89 15.01 -5.34 -5.51
N GLY A 90 14.05 -4.65 -6.04
CA GLY A 90 13.89 -3.23 -5.76
C GLY A 90 14.95 -2.30 -6.28
N SER A 91 15.50 -2.54 -7.38
CA SER A 91 16.57 -1.69 -7.88
C SER A 91 16.09 -0.42 -8.53
#